data_ee71a45fee27b43f70f24a3cbc32043c
#
_entry.id   ee71a45fee27b43f70f24a3cbc32043c
#
_cell.length_a   1.000
_cell.length_b   1.000
_cell.length_c   1.000
_cell.angle_alpha   90.00
_cell.angle_beta   90.00
_cell.angle_gamma   90.00
#
_symmetry.space_group_name_H-M   'P 1'
#
loop_
_entity.id
_entity.type
_entity.pdbx_description
1 polymer ?
#
loop_
_entity_poly.entity_id
_entity_poly.type
_entity_poly.pdbx_seq_one_letter_code
_entity_poly.pdbx_strand_id
1 'polypeptide(L)'
;MNILLILAIFWPALAGLVIFLTPGCKENKQLRGRAVNAALAVELALTLAMCMGQGTKMVLLNMTQTLRIEMNVDMTGCIFAVLMSTMWLLSSVFAREYMGHDGNERLYQVFFMCVLSALIGQCYAGSMVTLYVFYELMTLLSVPMVVHERTPQAVAAGIKYLVYSIFGAMLGLLGIFFFSNYLGTVTFVPGGVETAASAPSGATDATAAIAP
;
A
#
# COMPACT_ATOMS: atom_id res chain seq x y z
N MET A 1 -4.02 -18.83 -1.22
CA MET A 1 -4.26 -17.44 -1.61
C MET A 1 -3.83 -16.44 -0.52
N ASN A 2 -4.25 -16.59 0.74
CA ASN A 2 -3.91 -15.63 1.81
C ASN A 2 -2.39 -15.44 2.02
N ILE A 3 -1.61 -16.53 1.95
CA ILE A 3 -0.15 -16.45 2.08
C ILE A 3 0.46 -15.68 0.89
N LEU A 4 -0.07 -15.88 -0.32
CA LEU A 4 0.40 -15.16 -1.50
C LEU A 4 0.11 -13.66 -1.40
N LEU A 5 -1.04 -13.28 -0.85
CA LEU A 5 -1.41 -11.88 -0.61
C LEU A 5 -0.46 -11.21 0.38
N ILE A 6 -0.18 -11.87 1.52
CA ILE A 6 0.79 -11.38 2.50
C ILE A 6 2.17 -11.25 1.86
N LEU A 7 2.56 -12.25 1.08
CA LEU A 7 3.85 -12.24 0.38
C LEU A 7 3.92 -11.06 -0.60
N ALA A 8 2.91 -10.83 -1.44
CA ALA A 8 2.88 -9.73 -2.38
C ALA A 8 2.94 -8.35 -1.68
N ILE A 9 2.29 -8.19 -0.51
CA ILE A 9 2.33 -6.92 0.21
C ILE A 9 3.70 -6.67 0.85
N PHE A 10 4.29 -7.67 1.51
CA PHE A 10 5.50 -7.49 2.30
C PHE A 10 6.80 -7.83 1.56
N TRP A 11 6.73 -8.53 0.43
CA TRP A 11 7.91 -8.91 -0.36
C TRP A 11 8.82 -7.73 -0.71
N PRO A 12 8.33 -6.60 -1.25
CA PRO A 12 9.20 -5.50 -1.62
C PRO A 12 9.98 -4.95 -0.42
N ALA A 13 9.31 -4.75 0.72
CA ALA A 13 9.95 -4.25 1.94
C ALA A 13 11.00 -5.23 2.47
N LEU A 14 10.68 -6.53 2.53
CA LEU A 14 11.61 -7.56 2.97
C LEU A 14 12.82 -7.68 2.02
N ALA A 15 12.58 -7.68 0.71
CA ALA A 15 13.65 -7.73 -0.28
C ALA A 15 14.56 -6.48 -0.18
N GLY A 16 13.97 -5.30 -0.02
CA GLY A 16 14.73 -4.06 0.22
C GLY A 16 15.61 -4.14 1.45
N LEU A 17 15.08 -4.63 2.57
CA LEU A 17 15.83 -4.83 3.81
C LEU A 17 16.94 -5.86 3.66
N VAL A 18 16.68 -7.01 3.04
CA VAL A 18 17.68 -8.06 2.79
C VAL A 18 18.81 -7.53 1.91
N ILE A 19 18.50 -6.81 0.83
CA ILE A 19 19.51 -6.20 -0.06
C ILE A 19 20.35 -5.18 0.72
N PHE A 20 19.74 -4.41 1.61
CA PHE A 20 20.45 -3.45 2.45
C PHE A 20 21.41 -4.11 3.44
N LEU A 21 21.03 -5.24 4.05
CA LEU A 21 21.84 -5.96 5.02
C LEU A 21 22.95 -6.80 4.37
N THR A 22 22.80 -7.17 3.10
CA THR A 22 23.77 -8.05 2.39
C THR A 22 25.10 -7.32 2.15
N PRO A 23 26.25 -7.84 2.66
CA PRO A 23 27.55 -7.19 2.53
C PRO A 23 27.99 -7.01 1.06
N GLY A 24 27.76 -7.99 0.20
CA GLY A 24 28.09 -7.92 -1.23
C GLY A 24 27.35 -6.81 -1.97
N CYS A 25 26.14 -6.47 -1.55
CA CYS A 25 25.37 -5.34 -2.10
C CYS A 25 25.84 -3.98 -1.57
N LYS A 26 26.63 -3.96 -0.49
CA LYS A 26 27.24 -2.73 0.04
C LYS A 26 28.32 -2.18 -0.87
N GLU A 27 29.18 -3.07 -1.36
CA GLU A 27 30.38 -2.71 -2.12
C GLU A 27 30.10 -2.58 -3.61
N ASN A 28 29.23 -3.42 -4.16
CA ASN A 28 28.95 -3.50 -5.58
C ASN A 28 27.62 -2.85 -5.97
N LYS A 29 27.68 -1.61 -6.49
CA LYS A 29 26.49 -0.87 -6.97
C LYS A 29 25.72 -1.60 -8.07
N GLN A 30 26.43 -2.29 -8.99
CA GLN A 30 25.79 -3.02 -10.09
C GLN A 30 25.02 -4.24 -9.58
N LEU A 31 25.61 -4.99 -8.63
CA LEU A 31 24.96 -6.15 -8.02
C LEU A 31 23.68 -5.72 -7.29
N ARG A 32 23.76 -4.65 -6.52
CA ARG A 32 22.62 -4.08 -5.80
C ARG A 32 21.49 -3.66 -6.75
N GLY A 33 21.79 -2.91 -7.81
CA GLY A 33 20.79 -2.50 -8.80
C GLY A 33 20.14 -3.68 -9.52
N ARG A 34 20.91 -4.74 -9.83
CA ARG A 34 20.35 -5.99 -10.39
C ARG A 34 19.45 -6.70 -9.39
N ALA A 35 19.85 -6.77 -8.11
CA ALA A 35 19.05 -7.40 -7.06
C ALA A 35 17.72 -6.68 -6.84
N VAL A 36 17.71 -5.31 -6.82
CA VAL A 36 16.49 -4.51 -6.73
C VAL A 36 15.58 -4.78 -7.93
N ASN A 37 16.11 -4.73 -9.16
CA ASN A 37 15.29 -4.99 -10.35
C ASN A 37 14.75 -6.42 -10.38
N ALA A 38 15.53 -7.42 -9.93
CA ALA A 38 15.06 -8.80 -9.81
C ALA A 38 13.93 -8.93 -8.77
N ALA A 39 14.08 -8.28 -7.61
CA ALA A 39 13.04 -8.25 -6.58
C ALA A 39 11.74 -7.59 -7.07
N LEU A 40 11.84 -6.50 -7.84
CA LEU A 40 10.69 -5.82 -8.45
C LEU A 40 10.04 -6.66 -9.56
N ALA A 41 10.83 -7.41 -10.34
CA ALA A 41 10.29 -8.33 -11.33
C ALA A 41 9.53 -9.49 -10.67
N VAL A 42 10.02 -10.00 -9.53
CA VAL A 42 9.29 -10.98 -8.71
C VAL A 42 7.99 -10.38 -8.18
N GLU A 43 8.02 -9.14 -7.71
CA GLU A 43 6.80 -8.44 -7.26
C GLU A 43 5.77 -8.31 -8.37
N LEU A 44 6.19 -7.93 -9.58
CA LEU A 44 5.29 -7.88 -10.72
C LEU A 44 4.68 -9.26 -11.04
N ALA A 45 5.48 -10.34 -10.94
CA ALA A 45 4.96 -11.69 -11.11
C ALA A 45 3.95 -12.08 -10.02
N LEU A 46 4.20 -11.69 -8.75
CA LEU A 46 3.29 -11.92 -7.63
C LEU A 46 1.96 -11.17 -7.81
N THR A 47 1.99 -9.90 -8.21
CA THR A 47 0.78 -9.11 -8.48
C THR A 47 -0.02 -9.67 -9.66
N LEU A 48 0.64 -10.13 -10.72
CA LEU A 48 -0.03 -10.82 -11.83
C LEU A 48 -0.66 -12.14 -11.38
N ALA A 49 0.02 -12.92 -10.54
CA ALA A 49 -0.53 -14.16 -9.98
C ALA A 49 -1.74 -13.89 -9.08
N MET A 50 -1.74 -12.78 -8.32
CA MET A 50 -2.88 -12.36 -7.50
C MET A 50 -4.11 -12.01 -8.34
N CYS A 51 -3.94 -11.49 -9.55
CA CYS A 51 -5.05 -11.20 -10.46
C CYS A 51 -5.85 -12.46 -10.87
N MET A 52 -5.22 -13.64 -10.83
CA MET A 52 -5.90 -14.92 -11.06
C MET A 52 -6.73 -15.40 -9.84
N GLY A 53 -6.48 -14.81 -8.67
CA GLY A 53 -7.11 -15.17 -7.39
C GLY A 53 -8.12 -14.15 -6.90
N GLN A 54 -8.87 -13.49 -7.79
CA GLN A 54 -9.89 -12.51 -7.44
C GLN A 54 -10.91 -13.04 -6.44
N GLY A 55 -11.43 -12.16 -5.58
CA GLY A 55 -12.38 -12.49 -4.53
C GLY A 55 -11.74 -13.00 -3.23
N THR A 56 -10.40 -13.05 -3.15
CA THR A 56 -9.71 -13.39 -1.89
C THR A 56 -9.92 -12.27 -0.88
N LYS A 57 -10.56 -12.59 0.24
CA LYS A 57 -10.74 -11.69 1.38
C LYS A 57 -9.94 -12.19 2.57
N MET A 58 -9.27 -11.30 3.26
CA MET A 58 -8.51 -11.63 4.45
C MET A 58 -8.58 -10.49 5.46
N VAL A 59 -8.77 -10.84 6.73
CA VAL A 59 -8.65 -9.89 7.84
C VAL A 59 -7.25 -10.02 8.41
N LEU A 60 -6.46 -8.94 8.33
CA LEU A 60 -5.10 -8.89 8.88
C LEU A 60 -5.12 -8.68 10.39
N LEU A 61 -5.91 -7.73 10.86
CA LEU A 61 -5.98 -7.34 12.26
C LEU A 61 -7.40 -6.93 12.63
N ASN A 62 -7.88 -7.46 13.75
CA ASN A 62 -9.11 -7.00 14.40
C ASN A 62 -8.71 -6.00 15.50
N MET A 63 -8.89 -4.70 15.26
CA MET A 63 -8.61 -3.67 16.27
C MET A 63 -9.78 -3.49 17.23
N THR A 64 -11.00 -3.49 16.67
CA THR A 64 -12.25 -3.38 17.42
C THR A 64 -13.34 -4.15 16.66
N GLN A 65 -14.52 -4.35 17.23
CA GLN A 65 -15.63 -5.02 16.55
C GLN A 65 -16.06 -4.32 15.24
N THR A 66 -15.85 -3.01 15.16
CA THR A 66 -16.19 -2.17 14.00
C THR A 66 -14.99 -1.78 13.14
N LEU A 67 -13.76 -1.76 13.70
CA LEU A 67 -12.55 -1.36 12.98
C LEU A 67 -11.67 -2.59 12.73
N ARG A 68 -11.60 -3.00 11.48
CA ARG A 68 -10.82 -4.15 11.03
C ARG A 68 -9.91 -3.72 9.88
N ILE A 69 -8.68 -4.23 9.87
CA ILE A 69 -7.80 -4.12 8.72
C ILE A 69 -8.13 -5.30 7.80
N GLU A 70 -8.94 -5.02 6.78
CA GLU A 70 -9.44 -6.00 5.82
C GLU A 70 -8.78 -5.80 4.46
N MET A 71 -8.35 -6.90 3.87
CA MET A 71 -7.83 -6.96 2.52
C MET A 71 -8.85 -7.62 1.60
N ASN A 72 -9.01 -7.09 0.41
CA ASN A 72 -9.88 -7.63 -0.62
C ASN A 72 -9.21 -7.54 -1.99
N VAL A 73 -9.04 -8.68 -2.64
CA VAL A 73 -8.46 -8.72 -3.99
C VAL A 73 -9.59 -8.61 -5.00
N ASP A 74 -9.83 -7.41 -5.47
CA ASP A 74 -10.80 -7.12 -6.52
C ASP A 74 -10.12 -6.77 -7.86
N MET A 75 -10.90 -6.67 -8.91
CA MET A 75 -10.39 -6.33 -10.24
C MET A 75 -9.72 -4.96 -10.30
N THR A 76 -10.28 -3.99 -9.59
CA THR A 76 -9.77 -2.62 -9.52
C THR A 76 -8.40 -2.61 -8.83
N GLY A 77 -8.29 -3.25 -7.67
CA GLY A 77 -7.04 -3.41 -6.94
C GLY A 77 -5.97 -4.12 -7.76
N CYS A 78 -6.34 -5.16 -8.50
CA CYS A 78 -5.43 -5.86 -9.41
C CYS A 78 -4.87 -4.96 -10.51
N ILE A 79 -5.71 -4.18 -11.18
CA ILE A 79 -5.28 -3.25 -12.24
C ILE A 79 -4.27 -2.24 -11.68
N PHE A 80 -4.59 -1.63 -10.52
CA PHE A 80 -3.69 -0.67 -9.89
C PHE A 80 -2.40 -1.32 -9.37
N ALA A 81 -2.46 -2.51 -8.79
CA ALA A 81 -1.27 -3.21 -8.30
C ALA A 81 -0.29 -3.55 -9.44
N VAL A 82 -0.78 -4.05 -10.57
CA VAL A 82 0.03 -4.33 -11.76
C VAL A 82 0.61 -3.04 -12.34
N LEU A 83 -0.20 -1.97 -12.43
CA LEU A 83 0.25 -0.66 -12.90
C LEU A 83 1.39 -0.13 -12.01
N MET A 84 1.20 -0.13 -10.67
CA MET A 84 2.20 0.34 -9.71
C MET A 84 3.48 -0.48 -9.78
N SER A 85 3.39 -1.81 -9.79
CA SER A 85 4.56 -2.70 -9.89
C SER A 85 5.34 -2.47 -11.18
N THR A 86 4.64 -2.27 -12.30
CA THR A 86 5.26 -1.98 -13.60
C THR A 86 5.96 -0.63 -13.58
N MET A 87 5.30 0.42 -13.10
CA MET A 87 5.88 1.76 -13.00
C MET A 87 7.08 1.80 -12.05
N TRP A 88 7.02 1.06 -10.92
CA TRP A 88 8.13 0.94 -9.99
C TRP A 88 9.34 0.24 -10.61
N LEU A 89 9.12 -0.83 -11.37
CA LEU A 89 10.18 -1.52 -12.10
C LEU A 89 10.85 -0.61 -13.11
N LEU A 90 10.09 0.12 -13.93
CA LEU A 90 10.63 1.09 -14.90
C LEU A 90 11.39 2.21 -14.18
N SER A 91 10.80 2.78 -13.13
CA SER A 91 11.43 3.83 -12.31
C SER A 91 12.75 3.38 -11.69
N SER A 92 12.85 2.12 -11.26
CA SER A 92 14.08 1.54 -10.71
C SER A 92 15.22 1.48 -11.74
N VAL A 93 14.90 1.21 -12.99
CA VAL A 93 15.89 1.22 -14.09
C VAL A 93 16.45 2.62 -14.29
N PHE A 94 15.58 3.65 -14.34
CA PHE A 94 16.00 5.05 -14.46
C PHE A 94 16.73 5.56 -13.21
N ALA A 95 16.21 5.26 -12.03
CA ALA A 95 16.81 5.69 -10.76
C ALA A 95 18.25 5.19 -10.59
N ARG A 96 18.57 4.01 -11.12
CA ARG A 96 19.92 3.44 -11.07
C ARG A 96 20.93 4.27 -11.83
N GLU A 97 20.56 4.83 -12.98
CA GLU A 97 21.40 5.71 -13.79
C GLU A 97 21.59 7.06 -13.09
N TYR A 98 20.49 7.63 -12.61
CA TYR A 98 20.47 8.96 -11.98
C TYR A 98 21.17 8.99 -10.63
N MET A 99 20.90 8.02 -9.75
CA MET A 99 21.42 7.94 -8.37
C MET A 99 22.85 7.39 -8.29
N GLY A 100 23.44 6.95 -9.41
CA GLY A 100 24.77 6.35 -9.44
C GLY A 100 25.91 7.26 -8.94
N HIS A 101 25.65 8.56 -8.84
CA HIS A 101 26.59 9.58 -8.37
C HIS A 101 26.41 9.94 -6.89
N ASP A 102 25.32 9.53 -6.24
CA ASP A 102 24.99 9.86 -4.85
C ASP A 102 25.51 8.82 -3.84
N GLY A 103 26.06 9.34 -2.72
CA GLY A 103 26.59 8.48 -1.64
C GLY A 103 25.54 7.75 -0.82
N ASN A 104 24.28 8.20 -0.83
CA ASN A 104 23.17 7.69 -0.03
C ASN A 104 22.18 6.80 -0.81
N GLU A 105 22.54 6.35 -2.00
CA GLU A 105 21.73 5.50 -2.90
C GLU A 105 21.11 4.28 -2.19
N ARG A 106 21.82 3.69 -1.22
CA ARG A 106 21.35 2.51 -0.49
C ARG A 106 20.10 2.77 0.33
N LEU A 107 20.08 3.85 1.11
CA LEU A 107 18.92 4.23 1.93
C LEU A 107 17.72 4.57 1.03
N TYR A 108 17.97 5.31 -0.04
CA TYR A 108 16.94 5.61 -1.03
C TYR A 108 16.28 4.33 -1.55
N GLN A 109 17.06 3.33 -1.98
CA GLN A 109 16.52 2.08 -2.52
C GLN A 109 15.68 1.29 -1.51
N VAL A 110 16.08 1.24 -0.23
CA VAL A 110 15.27 0.58 0.81
C VAL A 110 13.91 1.25 0.95
N PHE A 111 13.90 2.57 1.11
CA PHE A 111 12.62 3.29 1.25
C PHE A 111 11.79 3.24 -0.02
N PHE A 112 12.42 3.26 -1.19
CA PHE A 112 11.76 3.05 -2.48
C PHE A 112 10.99 1.70 -2.53
N MET A 113 11.61 0.62 -2.04
CA MET A 113 10.98 -0.70 -1.94
C MET A 113 9.89 -0.74 -0.85
N CYS A 114 10.10 -0.09 0.30
CA CYS A 114 9.12 -0.02 1.37
C CYS A 114 7.86 0.78 0.95
N VAL A 115 8.02 1.85 0.19
CA VAL A 115 6.90 2.63 -0.36
C VAL A 115 6.07 1.76 -1.32
N LEU A 116 6.70 0.95 -2.18
CA LEU A 116 5.97 0.02 -3.03
C LEU A 116 5.15 -0.98 -2.21
N SER A 117 5.73 -1.54 -1.15
CA SER A 117 5.03 -2.44 -0.22
C SER A 117 3.74 -1.80 0.34
N ALA A 118 3.82 -0.53 0.77
CA ALA A 118 2.65 0.20 1.25
C ALA A 118 1.62 0.47 0.14
N LEU A 119 2.07 0.80 -1.07
CA LEU A 119 1.20 1.01 -2.24
C LEU A 119 0.45 -0.27 -2.65
N ILE A 120 1.12 -1.42 -2.66
CA ILE A 120 0.46 -2.70 -2.96
C ILE A 120 -0.57 -3.03 -1.86
N GLY A 121 -0.25 -2.78 -0.58
CA GLY A 121 -1.21 -2.91 0.51
C GLY A 121 -2.43 -1.99 0.33
N GLN A 122 -2.23 -0.78 -0.17
CA GLN A 122 -3.30 0.16 -0.48
C GLN A 122 -4.19 -0.32 -1.64
N CYS A 123 -3.60 -0.91 -2.70
CA CYS A 123 -4.35 -1.45 -3.83
C CYS A 123 -5.30 -2.58 -3.43
N TYR A 124 -4.93 -3.38 -2.44
CA TYR A 124 -5.75 -4.48 -1.94
C TYR A 124 -6.53 -4.15 -0.67
N ALA A 125 -6.68 -2.88 -0.32
CA ALA A 125 -7.46 -2.47 0.84
C ALA A 125 -8.95 -2.82 0.66
N GLY A 126 -9.53 -3.54 1.64
CA GLY A 126 -10.95 -3.93 1.64
C GLY A 126 -11.86 -2.95 2.39
N SER A 127 -11.27 -1.96 3.10
CA SER A 127 -12.00 -0.95 3.85
C SER A 127 -11.31 0.41 3.78
N MET A 128 -12.07 1.48 4.03
CA MET A 128 -11.52 2.84 4.10
C MET A 128 -10.45 2.98 5.17
N VAL A 129 -10.59 2.28 6.30
CA VAL A 129 -9.60 2.28 7.39
C VAL A 129 -8.30 1.62 6.92
N THR A 130 -8.39 0.48 6.25
CA THR A 130 -7.22 -0.20 5.69
C THR A 130 -6.50 0.67 4.67
N LEU A 131 -7.25 1.28 3.76
CA LEU A 131 -6.71 2.21 2.76
C LEU A 131 -6.00 3.38 3.42
N TYR A 132 -6.60 3.98 4.45
CA TYR A 132 -6.02 5.07 5.20
C TYR A 132 -4.71 4.68 5.90
N VAL A 133 -4.66 3.53 6.57
CA VAL A 133 -3.45 3.04 7.26
C VAL A 133 -2.29 2.86 6.28
N PHE A 134 -2.53 2.23 5.12
CA PHE A 134 -1.49 2.06 4.10
C PHE A 134 -1.09 3.38 3.43
N TYR A 135 -2.04 4.30 3.25
CA TYR A 135 -1.78 5.65 2.77
C TYR A 135 -0.83 6.41 3.71
N GLU A 136 -1.10 6.38 5.03
CA GLU A 136 -0.22 6.99 6.03
C GLU A 136 1.16 6.33 6.05
N LEU A 137 1.20 5.01 5.98
CA LEU A 137 2.47 4.28 5.92
C LEU A 137 3.29 4.68 4.69
N MET A 138 2.66 4.80 3.52
CA MET A 138 3.29 5.24 2.29
C MET A 138 3.86 6.66 2.42
N THR A 139 3.07 7.61 2.97
CA THR A 139 3.52 9.01 3.13
C THR A 139 4.70 9.12 4.09
N LEU A 140 4.66 8.41 5.22
CA LEU A 140 5.76 8.39 6.17
C LEU A 140 7.04 7.76 5.59
N LEU A 141 6.92 6.66 4.84
CA LEU A 141 8.05 5.98 4.20
C LEU A 141 8.66 6.78 3.05
N SER A 142 7.91 7.70 2.45
CA SER A 142 8.43 8.58 1.39
C SER A 142 9.25 9.77 1.90
N VAL A 143 9.07 10.19 3.16
CA VAL A 143 9.82 11.32 3.76
C VAL A 143 11.34 11.13 3.67
N PRO A 144 11.92 9.97 4.04
CA PRO A 144 13.36 9.75 3.91
C PRO A 144 13.89 9.85 2.48
N MET A 145 13.03 9.57 1.48
CA MET A 145 13.40 9.73 0.07
C MET A 145 13.48 11.22 -0.32
N VAL A 146 12.59 12.07 0.21
CA VAL A 146 12.63 13.52 -0.01
C VAL A 146 13.87 14.14 0.66
N VAL A 147 14.24 13.63 1.83
CA VAL A 147 15.35 14.16 2.64
C VAL A 147 16.70 13.47 2.35
N HIS A 148 16.78 12.59 1.35
CA HIS A 148 17.97 11.75 1.12
C HIS A 148 19.27 12.51 0.93
N GLU A 149 19.25 13.70 0.33
CA GLU A 149 20.41 14.57 0.13
C GLU A 149 20.96 15.17 1.43
N ARG A 150 20.16 15.20 2.50
CA ARG A 150 20.51 15.75 3.83
C ARG A 150 20.96 17.21 3.81
N THR A 151 20.66 17.95 2.76
CA THR A 151 20.90 19.40 2.72
C THR A 151 19.88 20.14 3.59
N PRO A 152 20.19 21.34 4.13
CA PRO A 152 19.20 22.13 4.87
C PRO A 152 17.93 22.42 4.07
N GLN A 153 18.07 22.60 2.74
CA GLN A 153 16.95 22.79 1.83
C GLN A 153 16.10 21.53 1.70
N ALA A 154 16.72 20.34 1.54
CA ALA A 154 16.03 19.07 1.48
C ALA A 154 15.28 18.76 2.78
N VAL A 155 15.88 19.06 3.94
CA VAL A 155 15.22 18.91 5.25
C VAL A 155 14.03 19.84 5.37
N ALA A 156 14.17 21.12 4.98
CA ALA A 156 13.07 22.08 4.99
C ALA A 156 11.92 21.65 4.04
N ALA A 157 12.25 21.10 2.87
CA ALA A 157 11.28 20.54 1.94
C ALA A 157 10.56 19.33 2.53
N GLY A 158 11.30 18.43 3.18
CA GLY A 158 10.73 17.24 3.87
C GLY A 158 9.78 17.62 5.01
N ILE A 159 10.11 18.63 5.80
CA ILE A 159 9.22 19.14 6.85
C ILE A 159 7.93 19.72 6.24
N LYS A 160 8.02 20.52 5.19
CA LYS A 160 6.85 21.04 4.48
C LYS A 160 5.99 19.91 3.93
N TYR A 161 6.60 18.94 3.27
CA TYR A 161 5.92 17.75 2.76
C TYR A 161 5.15 17.03 3.88
N LEU A 162 5.81 16.79 5.02
CA LEU A 162 5.21 16.12 6.17
C LEU A 162 4.02 16.89 6.73
N VAL A 163 4.15 18.22 6.91
CA VAL A 163 3.06 19.08 7.41
C VAL A 163 1.84 19.02 6.50
N TYR A 164 2.03 19.15 5.18
CA TYR A 164 0.91 19.07 4.23
C TYR A 164 0.27 17.67 4.20
N SER A 165 1.10 16.61 4.26
CA SER A 165 0.62 15.24 4.29
C SER A 165 -0.23 14.96 5.54
N ILE A 166 0.27 15.35 6.73
CA ILE A 166 -0.47 15.17 7.99
C ILE A 166 -1.78 15.94 7.97
N PHE A 167 -1.79 17.18 7.46
CA PHE A 167 -3.02 17.97 7.36
C PHE A 167 -4.05 17.28 6.44
N GLY A 168 -3.62 16.80 5.27
CA GLY A 168 -4.48 16.05 4.34
C GLY A 168 -5.00 14.76 4.97
N ALA A 169 -4.15 14.04 5.68
CA ALA A 169 -4.49 12.82 6.39
C ALA A 169 -5.53 13.04 7.51
N MET A 170 -5.39 14.11 8.28
CA MET A 170 -6.39 14.49 9.29
C MET A 170 -7.77 14.75 8.67
N LEU A 171 -7.82 15.43 7.53
CA LEU A 171 -9.06 15.63 6.78
C LEU A 171 -9.64 14.30 6.26
N GLY A 172 -8.79 13.40 5.78
CA GLY A 172 -9.19 12.05 5.37
C GLY A 172 -9.79 11.26 6.52
N LEU A 173 -9.13 11.27 7.70
CA LEU A 173 -9.63 10.60 8.90
C LEU A 173 -10.97 11.16 9.37
N LEU A 174 -11.12 12.50 9.33
CA LEU A 174 -12.38 13.16 9.62
C LEU A 174 -13.48 12.69 8.66
N GLY A 175 -13.17 12.58 7.37
CA GLY A 175 -14.08 12.04 6.37
C GLY A 175 -14.51 10.60 6.67
N ILE A 176 -13.57 9.71 7.04
CA ILE A 176 -13.85 8.32 7.43
C ILE A 176 -14.76 8.28 8.67
N PHE A 177 -14.52 9.15 9.64
CA PHE A 177 -15.35 9.26 10.85
C PHE A 177 -16.79 9.63 10.53
N PHE A 178 -17.02 10.66 9.71
CA PHE A 178 -18.36 11.04 9.27
C PHE A 178 -19.03 9.93 8.46
N PHE A 179 -18.29 9.30 7.55
CA PHE A 179 -18.79 8.20 6.72
C PHE A 179 -19.23 7.00 7.58
N SER A 180 -18.41 6.63 8.56
CA SER A 180 -18.72 5.56 9.52
C SER A 180 -19.98 5.85 10.35
N ASN A 181 -20.15 7.09 10.80
CA ASN A 181 -21.34 7.48 11.57
C ASN A 181 -22.62 7.53 10.73
N TYR A 182 -22.51 7.88 9.45
CA TYR A 182 -23.69 8.04 8.58
C TYR A 182 -24.15 6.73 7.97
N LEU A 183 -23.21 5.85 7.56
CA LEU A 183 -23.49 4.60 6.85
C LEU A 183 -23.33 3.36 7.72
N GLY A 184 -22.76 3.48 8.91
CA GLY A 184 -22.55 2.37 9.84
C GLY A 184 -21.50 1.34 9.38
N THR A 185 -20.88 1.53 8.19
CA THR A 185 -19.85 0.64 7.65
C THR A 185 -18.76 1.45 6.94
N VAL A 186 -17.54 0.94 6.99
CA VAL A 186 -16.35 1.51 6.30
C VAL A 186 -15.76 0.51 5.28
N THR A 187 -16.42 -0.64 5.08
CA THR A 187 -16.01 -1.69 4.15
C THR A 187 -16.43 -1.33 2.73
N PHE A 188 -15.55 -1.58 1.75
CA PHE A 188 -15.88 -1.37 0.35
C PHE A 188 -16.85 -2.43 -0.17
N VAL A 189 -17.96 -1.99 -0.73
CA VAL A 189 -18.99 -2.85 -1.32
C VAL A 189 -19.14 -2.49 -2.80
N PRO A 190 -19.12 -3.49 -3.71
CA PRO A 190 -19.39 -3.26 -5.13
C PRO A 190 -20.76 -2.61 -5.31
N GLY A 191 -20.81 -1.50 -6.07
CA GLY A 191 -22.04 -0.72 -6.27
C GLY A 191 -22.31 0.36 -5.23
N GLY A 192 -21.46 0.47 -4.19
CA GLY A 192 -21.61 1.45 -3.10
C GLY A 192 -22.52 0.97 -1.96
N VAL A 193 -22.64 1.83 -0.94
CA VAL A 193 -23.52 1.55 0.21
C VAL A 193 -24.85 2.24 -0.04
N GLU A 194 -25.93 1.47 -0.19
CA GLU A 194 -27.27 2.03 -0.20
C GLU A 194 -27.60 2.58 1.21
N THR A 195 -27.97 3.83 1.27
CA THR A 195 -28.50 4.42 2.51
C THR A 195 -29.87 3.77 2.81
N ALA A 196 -30.17 3.52 4.07
CA ALA A 196 -31.43 2.92 4.51
C ALA A 196 -32.70 3.64 3.98
N ALA A 197 -32.54 4.87 3.47
CA ALA A 197 -33.62 5.64 2.83
C ALA A 197 -33.94 5.18 1.38
N SER A 198 -33.06 4.42 0.73
CA SER A 198 -33.24 3.91 -0.64
C SER A 198 -33.53 2.41 -0.71
N ALA A 199 -33.51 1.70 0.42
CA ALA A 199 -33.91 0.30 0.45
C ALA A 199 -35.43 0.18 0.15
N PRO A 200 -35.82 -0.59 -0.88
CA PRO A 200 -37.24 -0.85 -1.12
C PRO A 200 -37.82 -1.54 0.11
N SER A 201 -38.95 -1.04 0.60
CA SER A 201 -39.66 -1.44 1.83
C SER A 201 -40.13 -2.91 1.88
N GLY A 202 -39.55 -3.80 1.09
CA GLY A 202 -39.88 -5.22 0.99
C GLY A 202 -38.79 -6.20 1.40
N ALA A 203 -37.59 -5.72 1.84
CA ALA A 203 -36.46 -6.63 2.11
C ALA A 203 -36.32 -7.05 3.59
N THR A 204 -37.25 -6.67 4.47
CA THR A 204 -37.15 -6.92 5.92
C THR A 204 -37.66 -8.33 6.35
N ASP A 205 -38.27 -9.13 5.45
CA ASP A 205 -38.87 -10.39 5.86
C ASP A 205 -38.05 -11.66 5.53
N ALA A 206 -36.87 -11.55 4.89
CA ALA A 206 -36.11 -12.72 4.48
C ALA A 206 -35.04 -13.20 5.49
N THR A 207 -34.72 -12.43 6.53
CA THR A 207 -33.65 -12.76 7.50
C THR A 207 -34.19 -13.32 8.83
N ALA A 208 -35.51 -13.31 9.05
CA ALA A 208 -36.09 -13.81 10.30
C ALA A 208 -36.38 -15.34 10.29
N ALA A 209 -36.10 -16.06 9.19
CA ALA A 209 -36.51 -17.47 9.02
C ALA A 209 -35.37 -18.49 9.13
N ILE A 210 -34.16 -18.12 9.61
CA ILE A 210 -33.10 -19.11 9.87
C ILE A 210 -32.56 -18.92 11.30
N ALA A 211 -33.31 -19.38 12.26
CA ALA A 211 -32.82 -19.91 13.52
C ALA A 211 -33.78 -21.08 13.91
N PRO A 212 -33.27 -22.26 14.22
CA PRO A 212 -33.04 -22.69 15.59
C PRO A 212 -31.61 -22.91 15.93
#